data_65e2edf4bf28fd512431586b0273993f
#
_entry.id   65e2edf4bf28fd512431586b0273993f
#
_cell.length_a   1.000
_cell.length_b   1.000
_cell.length_c   1.000
_cell.angle_alpha   90.00
_cell.angle_beta   90.00
_cell.angle_gamma   90.00
#
_symmetry.space_group_name_H-M   'P 1'
#
loop_
_entity.id
_entity.type
_entity.pdbx_description
1 polymer ?
#
loop_
_entity_poly.entity_id
_entity_poly.type
_entity_poly.pdbx_seq_one_letter_code
_entity_poly.pdbx_strand_id
1 'polypeptide(L)'
;MTESAYNAADSSVVKGASFDTTIERMGHGGVGIGQAPDGRVCFVPSAFPGDQVRATVTKAKKSFVEAEIISVLQPGEYRVESSCPAAQRGAGCCDFAELDPAAEPGIKAAVLRDQLHRVARLEDVPEIEAIDVAPQRGWRTRVRLGVDKQGRAGVRKRGSTELITDVACSQLVPGLVEGLVGPGARAFSPGAEVIAVMDSDGNRHVVATRKAPRGRRIETIREVIEAPTEDVVQRADGHEFRFPATAFWQAHVGAPDVYTSLAREWLAVEAGESSAADESAVDAVAWDLYGGVGLFVPALAEATAPQGGHTTVFSVDYSPAAAAAQPGLAAYDVHFRTDKVEQVASQLPKPTTVVLDPPRTGAGRDVVAAIAEAAPQRVLHIGCDPATFARDIAAWSESGYRILHLAMVNAFPGTHHFETLALLVPAAQVA
;
A
#
# COMPACT_ATOMS: atom_id res chain seq x y z
N MET A 1 -24.53 -44.70 -31.99
CA MET A 1 -23.08 -44.93 -31.98
C MET A 1 -22.47 -43.97 -32.99
N THR A 2 -21.91 -42.91 -32.53
CA THR A 2 -20.75 -42.21 -33.12
C THR A 2 -20.25 -41.23 -32.03
N GLU A 3 -19.30 -41.73 -31.24
CA GLU A 3 -18.44 -40.91 -30.40
C GLU A 3 -17.65 -39.99 -31.31
N SER A 4 -17.92 -38.67 -31.20
CA SER A 4 -17.04 -37.69 -31.80
C SER A 4 -15.81 -37.56 -30.91
N ALA A 5 -14.74 -38.23 -31.31
CA ALA A 5 -13.39 -38.06 -30.78
C ALA A 5 -13.04 -36.56 -30.90
N TYR A 6 -12.96 -35.84 -29.79
CA TYR A 6 -12.42 -34.51 -29.74
C TYR A 6 -10.92 -34.58 -29.99
N ASN A 7 -10.54 -34.28 -31.21
CA ASN A 7 -9.17 -34.28 -31.69
C ASN A 7 -8.37 -33.23 -30.89
N ALA A 8 -7.46 -33.67 -30.05
CA ALA A 8 -6.41 -32.87 -29.46
C ALA A 8 -5.36 -32.54 -30.54
N ALA A 9 -5.70 -31.63 -31.46
CA ALA A 9 -4.81 -31.16 -32.51
C ALA A 9 -4.45 -29.69 -32.21
N ASP A 10 -3.16 -29.48 -31.96
CA ASP A 10 -2.37 -28.28 -32.19
C ASP A 10 -3.06 -26.93 -31.84
N SER A 11 -3.43 -26.78 -30.58
CA SER A 11 -3.90 -25.46 -30.07
C SER A 11 -2.66 -24.62 -29.70
N SER A 12 -2.02 -24.04 -30.72
CA SER A 12 -1.00 -23.03 -30.47
C SER A 12 -1.65 -21.89 -29.69
N VAL A 13 -1.29 -21.75 -28.38
CA VAL A 13 -1.79 -20.70 -27.52
C VAL A 13 -1.14 -19.38 -27.92
N VAL A 14 -1.77 -18.71 -28.89
CA VAL A 14 -1.36 -17.44 -29.49
C VAL A 14 -2.33 -16.33 -29.11
N LYS A 15 -1.95 -15.09 -29.30
CA LYS A 15 -2.84 -13.94 -29.08
C LYS A 15 -4.15 -14.12 -29.86
N GLY A 16 -5.28 -13.95 -29.17
CA GLY A 16 -6.64 -14.12 -29.69
C GLY A 16 -7.20 -15.54 -29.54
N ALA A 17 -6.39 -16.54 -29.18
CA ALA A 17 -6.88 -17.89 -28.87
C ALA A 17 -7.67 -17.85 -27.55
N SER A 18 -8.72 -18.68 -27.46
CA SER A 18 -9.52 -18.84 -26.24
C SER A 18 -9.40 -20.28 -25.73
N PHE A 19 -9.34 -20.43 -24.41
CA PHE A 19 -9.26 -21.73 -23.75
C PHE A 19 -9.92 -21.67 -22.37
N ASP A 20 -10.17 -22.83 -21.81
CA ASP A 20 -10.68 -22.99 -20.45
C ASP A 20 -9.51 -23.33 -19.52
N THR A 21 -9.51 -22.70 -18.34
CA THR A 21 -8.50 -22.95 -17.30
C THR A 21 -9.09 -22.84 -15.92
N THR A 22 -8.50 -23.56 -14.97
CA THR A 22 -8.79 -23.42 -13.53
C THR A 22 -7.75 -22.52 -12.90
N ILE A 23 -8.20 -21.60 -12.05
CA ILE A 23 -7.32 -20.72 -11.30
C ILE A 23 -6.88 -21.42 -10.03
N GLU A 24 -5.56 -21.62 -9.90
CA GLU A 24 -4.96 -22.36 -8.79
C GLU A 24 -4.67 -21.47 -7.58
N ARG A 25 -4.23 -20.23 -7.83
CA ARG A 25 -3.81 -19.28 -6.79
C ARG A 25 -3.81 -17.85 -7.30
N MET A 26 -3.68 -16.89 -6.36
CA MET A 26 -3.43 -15.49 -6.71
C MET A 26 -1.93 -15.22 -6.87
N GLY A 27 -1.64 -14.30 -7.78
CA GLY A 27 -0.30 -13.74 -7.98
C GLY A 27 -0.23 -12.27 -7.55
N HIS A 28 0.99 -11.75 -7.55
CA HIS A 28 1.24 -10.32 -7.36
C HIS A 28 0.46 -9.49 -8.38
N GLY A 29 -0.06 -8.33 -7.96
CA GLY A 29 -0.88 -7.46 -8.80
C GLY A 29 -2.33 -7.91 -8.97
N GLY A 30 -2.81 -8.85 -8.14
CA GLY A 30 -4.21 -9.26 -8.12
C GLY A 30 -4.66 -10.07 -9.33
N VAL A 31 -3.75 -10.83 -9.91
CA VAL A 31 -4.04 -11.70 -11.05
C VAL A 31 -4.20 -13.15 -10.61
N GLY A 32 -5.23 -13.83 -11.09
CA GLY A 32 -5.36 -15.27 -10.94
C GLY A 32 -4.28 -15.99 -11.77
N ILE A 33 -3.72 -17.06 -11.22
CA ILE A 33 -2.72 -17.90 -11.89
C ILE A 33 -3.31 -19.26 -12.14
N GLY A 34 -3.30 -19.66 -13.40
CA GLY A 34 -3.66 -20.99 -13.88
C GLY A 34 -2.67 -21.49 -14.91
N GLN A 35 -3.05 -22.52 -15.65
CA GLN A 35 -2.23 -23.14 -16.69
C GLN A 35 -2.94 -23.10 -18.04
N ALA A 36 -2.23 -22.65 -19.08
CA ALA A 36 -2.69 -22.73 -20.45
C ALA A 36 -2.58 -24.18 -20.99
N PRO A 37 -3.32 -24.55 -22.06
CA PRO A 37 -3.31 -25.91 -22.61
C PRO A 37 -1.93 -26.43 -23.05
N ASP A 38 -1.00 -25.54 -23.37
CA ASP A 38 0.39 -25.87 -23.75
C ASP A 38 1.36 -25.92 -22.55
N GLY A 39 0.83 -25.87 -21.32
CA GLY A 39 1.61 -25.95 -20.07
C GLY A 39 2.23 -24.65 -19.59
N ARG A 40 2.10 -23.53 -20.32
CA ARG A 40 2.56 -22.23 -19.85
C ARG A 40 1.69 -21.70 -18.71
N VAL A 41 2.32 -20.95 -17.82
CA VAL A 41 1.59 -20.19 -16.78
C VAL A 41 0.67 -19.17 -17.46
N CYS A 42 -0.58 -19.10 -16.99
CA CYS A 42 -1.57 -18.14 -17.45
C CYS A 42 -1.93 -17.16 -16.34
N PHE A 43 -1.85 -15.87 -16.65
CA PHE A 43 -2.26 -14.78 -15.76
C PHE A 43 -3.60 -14.23 -16.22
N VAL A 44 -4.61 -14.27 -15.33
CA VAL A 44 -5.99 -13.88 -15.61
C VAL A 44 -6.47 -12.88 -14.56
N PRO A 45 -6.57 -11.58 -14.88
CA PRO A 45 -7.12 -10.58 -13.96
C PRO A 45 -8.59 -10.89 -13.61
N SER A 46 -9.03 -10.54 -12.40
CA SER A 46 -10.39 -10.76 -11.89
C SER A 46 -10.83 -12.23 -11.84
N ALA A 47 -9.88 -13.16 -11.84
CA ALA A 47 -10.12 -14.56 -11.61
C ALA A 47 -9.52 -14.96 -10.26
N PHE A 48 -10.24 -15.79 -9.49
CA PHE A 48 -9.91 -16.13 -8.11
C PHE A 48 -9.66 -17.63 -7.96
N PRO A 49 -8.93 -18.08 -6.93
CA PRO A 49 -8.65 -19.49 -6.73
C PRO A 49 -9.92 -20.35 -6.74
N GLY A 50 -9.87 -21.46 -7.47
CA GLY A 50 -11.02 -22.36 -7.65
C GLY A 50 -11.95 -22.00 -8.82
N ASP A 51 -11.85 -20.79 -9.39
CA ASP A 51 -12.65 -20.44 -10.59
C ASP A 51 -12.23 -21.32 -11.79
N GLN A 52 -13.21 -21.83 -12.50
CA GLN A 52 -13.03 -22.32 -13.86
C GLN A 52 -13.50 -21.25 -14.83
N VAL A 53 -12.58 -20.76 -15.64
CA VAL A 53 -12.86 -19.64 -16.54
C VAL A 53 -12.54 -19.97 -17.98
N ARG A 54 -13.34 -19.42 -18.90
CA ARG A 54 -12.98 -19.28 -20.31
C ARG A 54 -12.30 -17.94 -20.49
N ALA A 55 -11.10 -17.95 -21.04
CA ALA A 55 -10.29 -16.75 -21.20
C ALA A 55 -9.72 -16.64 -22.62
N THR A 56 -9.53 -15.37 -23.07
CA THR A 56 -8.88 -15.07 -24.37
C THR A 56 -7.49 -14.53 -24.13
N VAL A 57 -6.51 -15.05 -24.84
CA VAL A 57 -5.11 -14.62 -24.76
C VAL A 57 -4.97 -13.19 -25.32
N THR A 58 -4.55 -12.27 -24.46
CA THR A 58 -4.23 -10.89 -24.84
C THR A 58 -2.76 -10.72 -25.21
N LYS A 59 -1.88 -11.55 -24.57
CA LYS A 59 -0.44 -11.55 -24.83
C LYS A 59 0.16 -12.93 -24.61
N ALA A 60 0.94 -13.39 -25.58
CA ALA A 60 1.67 -14.66 -25.50
C ALA A 60 3.18 -14.39 -25.47
N LYS A 61 3.86 -14.96 -24.47
CA LYS A 61 5.32 -14.95 -24.29
C LYS A 61 5.83 -16.38 -24.31
N LYS A 62 7.16 -16.57 -24.36
CA LYS A 62 7.78 -17.90 -24.38
C LYS A 62 7.45 -18.72 -23.13
N SER A 63 7.38 -18.10 -21.96
CA SER A 63 7.22 -18.76 -20.66
C SER A 63 5.84 -18.55 -20.00
N PHE A 64 5.02 -17.61 -20.49
CA PHE A 64 3.71 -17.31 -19.92
C PHE A 64 2.75 -16.72 -20.96
N VAL A 65 1.47 -16.69 -20.59
CA VAL A 65 0.42 -15.98 -21.31
C VAL A 65 -0.34 -15.04 -20.36
N GLU A 66 -0.79 -13.91 -20.88
CA GLU A 66 -1.78 -13.05 -20.21
C GLU A 66 -3.10 -13.22 -20.96
N ALA A 67 -4.18 -13.39 -20.21
CA ALA A 67 -5.50 -13.61 -20.80
C ALA A 67 -6.57 -12.81 -20.04
N GLU A 68 -7.68 -12.51 -20.69
CA GLU A 68 -8.85 -11.86 -20.11
C GLU A 68 -10.02 -12.82 -20.04
N ILE A 69 -10.83 -12.72 -18.97
CA ILE A 69 -12.02 -13.54 -18.78
C ILE A 69 -13.04 -13.21 -19.87
N ILE A 70 -13.53 -14.24 -20.58
CA ILE A 70 -14.75 -14.18 -21.39
C ILE A 70 -15.96 -14.48 -20.51
N SER A 71 -15.86 -15.56 -19.73
CA SER A 71 -16.91 -16.01 -18.81
C SER A 71 -16.35 -16.84 -17.67
N VAL A 72 -16.97 -16.79 -16.52
CA VAL A 72 -16.78 -17.73 -15.44
C VAL A 72 -17.69 -18.93 -15.73
N LEU A 73 -17.08 -20.09 -15.95
CA LEU A 73 -17.80 -21.33 -16.25
C LEU A 73 -18.34 -21.97 -14.98
N GLN A 74 -17.50 -21.98 -13.93
CA GLN A 74 -17.85 -22.43 -12.60
C GLN A 74 -17.14 -21.51 -11.59
N PRO A 75 -17.90 -20.79 -10.73
CA PRO A 75 -17.32 -19.99 -9.67
C PRO A 75 -16.60 -20.87 -8.64
N GLY A 76 -15.44 -20.43 -8.19
CA GLY A 76 -14.74 -20.98 -7.04
C GLY A 76 -15.42 -20.60 -5.72
N GLU A 77 -14.98 -21.23 -4.63
CA GLU A 77 -15.57 -21.00 -3.29
C GLU A 77 -15.46 -19.54 -2.79
N TYR A 78 -14.45 -18.81 -3.26
CA TYR A 78 -14.22 -17.42 -2.83
C TYR A 78 -14.89 -16.38 -3.72
N ARG A 79 -15.52 -16.79 -4.82
CA ARG A 79 -16.19 -15.84 -5.72
C ARG A 79 -17.55 -15.45 -5.18
N VAL A 80 -17.78 -14.14 -5.07
CA VAL A 80 -19.05 -13.54 -4.67
C VAL A 80 -19.55 -12.56 -5.71
N GLU A 81 -20.83 -12.16 -5.60
CA GLU A 81 -21.38 -11.09 -6.43
C GLU A 81 -20.77 -9.73 -6.04
N SER A 82 -20.34 -8.95 -7.05
CA SER A 82 -19.78 -7.62 -6.81
C SER A 82 -20.81 -6.68 -6.20
N SER A 83 -20.44 -6.11 -5.06
CA SER A 83 -21.26 -5.11 -4.36
C SER A 83 -20.83 -3.66 -4.64
N CYS A 84 -19.81 -3.44 -5.46
CA CYS A 84 -19.33 -2.10 -5.82
C CYS A 84 -19.89 -1.64 -7.16
N PRO A 85 -20.77 -0.61 -7.21
CA PRO A 85 -21.34 -0.12 -8.46
C PRO A 85 -20.28 0.33 -9.47
N ALA A 86 -19.18 0.93 -9.00
CA ALA A 86 -18.10 1.34 -9.87
C ALA A 86 -17.34 0.13 -10.47
N ALA A 87 -17.11 -0.92 -9.68
CA ALA A 87 -16.48 -2.15 -10.18
C ALA A 87 -17.35 -2.84 -11.25
N GLN A 88 -18.68 -2.91 -11.04
CA GLN A 88 -19.63 -3.43 -12.03
C GLN A 88 -19.59 -2.67 -13.37
N ARG A 89 -19.14 -1.41 -13.36
CA ARG A 89 -18.90 -0.57 -14.55
C ARG A 89 -17.46 -0.68 -15.09
N GLY A 90 -16.63 -1.57 -14.49
CA GLY A 90 -15.25 -1.81 -14.90
C GLY A 90 -14.21 -0.90 -14.25
N ALA A 91 -14.52 -0.25 -13.12
CA ALA A 91 -13.54 0.54 -12.39
C ALA A 91 -12.35 -0.31 -11.94
N GLY A 92 -11.13 0.23 -12.06
CA GLY A 92 -9.92 -0.44 -11.62
C GLY A 92 -9.60 -0.29 -10.12
N CYS A 93 -10.44 0.41 -9.35
CA CYS A 93 -10.19 0.69 -7.94
C CYS A 93 -10.64 -0.42 -6.98
N CYS A 94 -11.44 -1.40 -7.44
CA CYS A 94 -11.98 -2.51 -6.66
C CYS A 94 -11.77 -3.82 -7.43
N ASP A 95 -10.54 -4.21 -7.64
CA ASP A 95 -10.21 -5.41 -8.43
C ASP A 95 -10.52 -6.72 -7.72
N PHE A 96 -10.76 -6.67 -6.40
CA PHE A 96 -11.27 -7.76 -5.57
C PHE A 96 -12.76 -7.61 -5.20
N ALA A 97 -13.52 -6.79 -5.95
CA ALA A 97 -14.95 -6.58 -5.66
C ALA A 97 -15.81 -7.85 -5.74
N GLU A 98 -15.34 -8.88 -6.45
CA GLU A 98 -16.00 -10.18 -6.58
C GLU A 98 -15.32 -11.29 -5.77
N LEU A 99 -14.40 -10.93 -4.89
CA LEU A 99 -13.77 -11.83 -3.92
C LEU A 99 -14.46 -11.72 -2.57
N ASP A 100 -14.68 -12.84 -1.91
CA ASP A 100 -15.19 -12.88 -0.53
C ASP A 100 -14.22 -12.09 0.39
N PRO A 101 -14.68 -11.03 1.05
CA PRO A 101 -13.84 -10.26 1.97
C PRO A 101 -13.20 -11.11 3.07
N ALA A 102 -13.88 -12.17 3.52
CA ALA A 102 -13.31 -13.07 4.54
C ALA A 102 -12.12 -13.88 4.04
N ALA A 103 -11.99 -14.11 2.73
CA ALA A 103 -10.87 -14.82 2.13
C ALA A 103 -9.68 -13.89 1.81
N GLU A 104 -9.90 -12.57 1.70
CA GLU A 104 -8.85 -11.63 1.30
C GLU A 104 -7.57 -11.72 2.14
N PRO A 105 -7.61 -11.72 3.50
CA PRO A 105 -6.41 -11.72 4.31
C PRO A 105 -5.54 -12.97 4.05
N GLY A 106 -6.16 -14.13 3.98
CA GLY A 106 -5.45 -15.39 3.69
C GLY A 106 -4.82 -15.42 2.30
N ILE A 107 -5.54 -14.93 1.29
CA ILE A 107 -5.05 -14.84 -0.09
C ILE A 107 -3.88 -13.85 -0.19
N LYS A 108 -3.97 -12.69 0.43
CA LYS A 108 -2.91 -11.67 0.44
C LYS A 108 -1.66 -12.17 1.18
N ALA A 109 -1.82 -12.83 2.32
CA ALA A 109 -0.71 -13.46 3.04
C ALA A 109 -0.02 -14.55 2.20
N ALA A 110 -0.77 -15.33 1.44
CA ALA A 110 -0.20 -16.32 0.52
C ALA A 110 0.61 -15.66 -0.62
N VAL A 111 0.14 -14.53 -1.16
CA VAL A 111 0.90 -13.73 -2.14
C VAL A 111 2.19 -13.20 -1.54
N LEU A 112 2.15 -12.67 -0.31
CA LEU A 112 3.36 -12.19 0.38
C LEU A 112 4.36 -13.33 0.57
N ARG A 113 3.91 -14.49 1.06
CA ARG A 113 4.77 -15.68 1.24
C ARG A 113 5.43 -16.10 -0.08
N ASP A 114 4.69 -16.13 -1.19
CA ASP A 114 5.22 -16.45 -2.53
C ASP A 114 6.31 -15.44 -2.95
N GLN A 115 6.13 -14.15 -2.70
CA GLN A 115 7.13 -13.13 -3.02
C GLN A 115 8.39 -13.26 -2.14
N LEU A 116 8.25 -13.47 -0.84
CA LEU A 116 9.38 -13.66 0.06
C LEU A 116 10.19 -14.92 -0.33
N HIS A 117 9.51 -16.00 -0.67
CA HIS A 117 10.19 -17.23 -1.13
C HIS A 117 10.92 -17.03 -2.46
N ARG A 118 10.25 -16.41 -3.47
CA ARG A 118 10.80 -16.31 -4.83
C ARG A 118 11.78 -15.15 -5.01
N VAL A 119 11.50 -13.99 -4.42
CA VAL A 119 12.27 -12.76 -4.63
C VAL A 119 13.32 -12.60 -3.55
N ALA A 120 12.94 -12.73 -2.27
CA ALA A 120 13.88 -12.66 -1.17
C ALA A 120 14.68 -13.96 -0.99
N ARG A 121 14.25 -15.07 -1.63
CA ARG A 121 14.87 -16.41 -1.54
C ARG A 121 14.94 -16.95 -0.12
N LEU A 122 13.96 -16.60 0.70
CA LEU A 122 13.82 -17.18 2.03
C LEU A 122 13.34 -18.62 1.89
N GLU A 123 14.11 -19.59 2.36
CA GLU A 123 13.70 -21.00 2.41
C GLU A 123 12.60 -21.18 3.46
N ASP A 124 12.81 -20.62 4.65
CA ASP A 124 11.84 -20.59 5.75
C ASP A 124 11.27 -19.17 5.89
N VAL A 125 10.09 -18.96 5.34
CA VAL A 125 9.35 -17.70 5.53
C VAL A 125 8.70 -17.74 6.92
N PRO A 126 8.96 -16.75 7.79
CA PRO A 126 8.31 -16.68 9.10
C PRO A 126 6.79 -16.70 9.00
N GLU A 127 6.13 -17.03 10.11
CA GLU A 127 4.68 -16.92 10.20
C GLU A 127 4.25 -15.48 9.85
N ILE A 128 3.24 -15.38 8.99
CA ILE A 128 2.69 -14.10 8.57
C ILE A 128 1.41 -13.86 9.36
N GLU A 129 1.42 -12.88 10.25
CA GLU A 129 0.21 -12.41 10.90
C GLU A 129 -0.67 -11.67 9.88
N ALA A 130 -1.86 -12.21 9.59
CA ALA A 130 -2.79 -11.58 8.67
C ALA A 130 -3.76 -10.68 9.46
N ILE A 131 -3.56 -9.37 9.35
CA ILE A 131 -4.34 -8.37 10.11
C ILE A 131 -5.34 -7.72 9.17
N ASP A 132 -6.61 -7.79 9.53
CA ASP A 132 -7.70 -7.17 8.79
C ASP A 132 -8.08 -5.83 9.44
N VAL A 133 -8.08 -4.75 8.66
CA VAL A 133 -8.40 -3.41 9.18
C VAL A 133 -9.86 -3.10 8.94
N ALA A 134 -10.59 -2.81 10.02
CA ALA A 134 -12.00 -2.41 9.94
C ALA A 134 -12.13 -0.89 9.70
N PRO A 135 -13.20 -0.48 8.97
CA PRO A 135 -14.22 -1.27 8.28
C PRO A 135 -13.74 -1.76 6.91
N GLN A 136 -14.30 -2.86 6.40
CA GLN A 136 -13.94 -3.40 5.07
C GLN A 136 -14.65 -2.70 3.90
N ARG A 137 -15.59 -1.80 4.18
CA ARG A 137 -16.29 -0.94 3.20
C ARG A 137 -16.45 0.45 3.77
N GLY A 138 -16.51 1.45 2.90
CA GLY A 138 -16.58 2.83 3.37
C GLY A 138 -15.37 3.23 4.20
N TRP A 139 -14.22 2.71 3.88
CA TRP A 139 -12.99 2.90 4.65
C TRP A 139 -12.11 4.03 4.12
N ARG A 140 -12.25 4.37 2.83
CA ARG A 140 -11.34 5.28 2.13
C ARG A 140 -11.72 6.73 2.37
N THR A 141 -10.87 7.45 3.10
CA THR A 141 -11.07 8.85 3.49
C THR A 141 -10.54 9.84 2.46
N ARG A 142 -9.80 9.38 1.44
CA ARG A 142 -9.22 10.25 0.43
C ARG A 142 -9.22 9.59 -0.94
N VAL A 143 -9.53 10.38 -1.96
CA VAL A 143 -9.57 9.92 -3.36
C VAL A 143 -9.07 10.99 -4.30
N ARG A 144 -8.45 10.55 -5.39
CA ARG A 144 -8.09 11.39 -6.52
C ARG A 144 -8.91 10.95 -7.74
N LEU A 145 -9.76 11.83 -8.22
CA LEU A 145 -10.64 11.61 -9.36
C LEU A 145 -10.03 12.28 -10.60
N GLY A 146 -10.13 11.63 -11.76
CA GLY A 146 -9.87 12.28 -13.04
C GLY A 146 -11.07 13.11 -13.48
N VAL A 147 -10.86 14.08 -14.39
CA VAL A 147 -11.94 14.87 -15.00
C VAL A 147 -11.94 14.64 -16.52
N ASP A 148 -13.08 14.23 -17.06
CA ASP A 148 -13.25 13.97 -18.48
C ASP A 148 -13.38 15.26 -19.31
N LYS A 149 -13.52 15.09 -20.64
CA LYS A 149 -13.66 16.23 -21.59
C LYS A 149 -14.95 17.03 -21.38
N GLN A 150 -15.95 16.44 -20.74
CA GLN A 150 -17.22 17.08 -20.39
C GLN A 150 -17.19 17.77 -19.01
N GLY A 151 -16.05 17.72 -18.32
CA GLY A 151 -15.90 18.32 -16.98
C GLY A 151 -16.43 17.43 -15.85
N ARG A 152 -16.74 16.16 -16.09
CA ARG A 152 -17.26 15.23 -15.08
C ARG A 152 -16.12 14.52 -14.39
N ALA A 153 -16.15 14.50 -13.05
CA ALA A 153 -15.16 13.80 -12.25
C ALA A 153 -15.55 12.32 -12.07
N GLY A 154 -14.54 11.44 -12.00
CA GLY A 154 -14.78 10.01 -11.79
C GLY A 154 -13.52 9.19 -11.62
N VAL A 155 -13.71 7.90 -11.36
CA VAL A 155 -12.63 6.91 -11.22
C VAL A 155 -12.29 6.30 -12.58
N ARG A 156 -11.05 5.84 -12.74
CA ARG A 156 -10.59 5.25 -14.02
C ARG A 156 -11.08 3.82 -14.19
N LYS A 157 -11.45 3.46 -15.41
CA LYS A 157 -11.60 2.05 -15.80
C LYS A 157 -10.23 1.33 -15.72
N ARG A 158 -10.27 0.05 -15.46
CA ARG A 158 -9.05 -0.78 -15.41
C ARG A 158 -8.29 -0.70 -16.73
N GLY A 159 -6.98 -0.44 -16.65
CA GLY A 159 -6.09 -0.38 -17.81
C GLY A 159 -6.43 0.70 -18.86
N SER A 160 -7.25 1.70 -18.49
CA SER A 160 -7.74 2.72 -19.40
C SER A 160 -7.61 4.14 -18.82
N THR A 161 -7.66 5.13 -19.71
CA THR A 161 -7.84 6.55 -19.34
C THR A 161 -9.31 6.97 -19.28
N GLU A 162 -10.23 6.08 -19.67
CA GLU A 162 -11.67 6.32 -19.60
C GLU A 162 -12.13 6.39 -18.14
N LEU A 163 -13.09 7.27 -17.86
CA LEU A 163 -13.60 7.53 -16.53
C LEU A 163 -15.03 7.00 -16.36
N ILE A 164 -15.32 6.49 -15.17
CA ILE A 164 -16.64 6.19 -14.68
C ILE A 164 -17.06 7.37 -13.83
N THR A 165 -18.05 8.14 -14.31
CA THR A 165 -18.43 9.43 -13.74
C THR A 165 -19.87 9.44 -13.19
N ASP A 166 -20.60 8.35 -13.31
CA ASP A 166 -22.03 8.24 -13.00
C ASP A 166 -22.30 7.53 -11.65
N VAL A 167 -21.31 6.82 -11.11
CA VAL A 167 -21.45 6.10 -9.84
C VAL A 167 -20.18 6.24 -8.97
N ALA A 168 -20.37 6.22 -7.66
CA ALA A 168 -19.28 6.23 -6.68
C ALA A 168 -18.78 4.81 -6.38
N CYS A 169 -17.55 4.71 -5.90
CA CYS A 169 -16.96 3.47 -5.40
C CYS A 169 -17.43 3.18 -3.96
N SER A 170 -17.77 1.92 -3.65
CA SER A 170 -18.21 1.48 -2.32
C SER A 170 -17.13 1.54 -1.23
N GLN A 171 -15.87 1.74 -1.60
CA GLN A 171 -14.77 1.90 -0.64
C GLN A 171 -14.74 3.28 0.01
N LEU A 172 -15.32 4.30 -0.63
CA LEU A 172 -15.28 5.67 -0.16
C LEU A 172 -16.18 5.85 1.08
N VAL A 173 -15.67 6.58 2.09
CA VAL A 173 -16.51 6.95 3.23
C VAL A 173 -17.74 7.74 2.76
N PRO A 174 -18.88 7.63 3.46
CA PRO A 174 -20.09 8.36 3.10
C PRO A 174 -19.82 9.86 2.95
N GLY A 175 -20.44 10.49 1.96
CA GLY A 175 -20.32 11.93 1.71
C GLY A 175 -19.04 12.38 1.00
N LEU A 176 -17.99 11.57 0.92
CA LEU A 176 -16.69 12.00 0.37
C LEU A 176 -16.78 12.56 -1.06
N VAL A 177 -17.58 11.96 -1.91
CA VAL A 177 -17.75 12.37 -3.33
C VAL A 177 -19.16 12.83 -3.67
N GLU A 178 -19.98 13.12 -2.68
CA GLU A 178 -21.32 13.64 -2.87
C GLU A 178 -21.26 14.98 -3.63
N GLY A 179 -22.06 15.13 -4.68
CA GLY A 179 -22.04 16.33 -5.55
C GLY A 179 -20.79 16.47 -6.42
N LEU A 180 -19.82 15.54 -6.33
CA LEU A 180 -18.61 15.52 -7.18
C LEU A 180 -18.70 14.45 -8.28
N VAL A 181 -19.41 13.34 -8.03
CA VAL A 181 -19.58 12.20 -8.95
C VAL A 181 -21.07 11.86 -9.05
N GLY A 182 -21.52 11.49 -10.22
CA GLY A 182 -22.90 11.08 -10.47
C GLY A 182 -23.77 12.16 -11.13
N PRO A 183 -25.07 11.87 -11.30
CA PRO A 183 -26.01 12.82 -11.92
C PRO A 183 -26.11 14.12 -11.14
N GLY A 184 -26.05 15.26 -11.83
CA GLY A 184 -26.13 16.59 -11.22
C GLY A 184 -24.86 17.04 -10.48
N ALA A 185 -23.78 16.27 -10.54
CA ALA A 185 -22.50 16.64 -9.93
C ALA A 185 -21.92 17.92 -10.57
N ARG A 186 -21.14 18.63 -9.76
CA ARG A 186 -20.40 19.83 -10.19
C ARG A 186 -19.48 19.53 -11.37
N ALA A 187 -19.42 20.44 -12.32
CA ALA A 187 -18.45 20.42 -13.41
C ALA A 187 -17.09 21.01 -12.99
N PHE A 188 -16.02 20.43 -13.52
CA PHE A 188 -14.63 20.84 -13.30
C PHE A 188 -13.94 21.16 -14.63
N SER A 189 -12.77 21.78 -14.58
CA SER A 189 -11.96 22.00 -15.79
C SER A 189 -11.54 20.64 -16.40
N PRO A 190 -11.78 20.40 -17.71
CA PRO A 190 -11.37 19.16 -18.37
C PRO A 190 -9.89 18.85 -18.18
N GLY A 191 -9.57 17.59 -17.89
CA GLY A 191 -8.21 17.11 -17.65
C GLY A 191 -7.63 17.49 -16.27
N ALA A 192 -8.40 18.15 -15.40
CA ALA A 192 -8.02 18.35 -14.01
C ALA A 192 -8.07 17.03 -13.23
N GLU A 193 -7.47 17.04 -12.06
CA GLU A 193 -7.65 16.02 -11.03
C GLU A 193 -8.37 16.67 -9.84
N VAL A 194 -9.35 15.98 -9.28
CA VAL A 194 -10.07 16.41 -8.08
C VAL A 194 -9.63 15.54 -6.91
N ILE A 195 -9.08 16.16 -5.88
CA ILE A 195 -8.68 15.51 -4.65
C ILE A 195 -9.77 15.80 -3.62
N ALA A 196 -10.42 14.78 -3.12
CA ALA A 196 -11.37 14.88 -2.02
C ALA A 196 -10.83 14.12 -0.80
N VAL A 197 -10.89 14.76 0.36
CA VAL A 197 -10.41 14.23 1.64
C VAL A 197 -11.50 14.46 2.69
N MET A 198 -11.79 13.42 3.47
CA MET A 198 -12.59 13.52 4.70
C MET A 198 -11.63 13.53 5.88
N ASP A 199 -11.72 14.52 6.73
CA ASP A 199 -10.88 14.61 7.92
C ASP A 199 -11.49 13.84 9.11
N SER A 200 -10.76 13.79 10.23
CA SER A 200 -11.21 13.09 11.45
C SER A 200 -12.38 13.78 12.17
N ASP A 201 -12.68 15.04 11.83
CA ASP A 201 -13.82 15.77 12.35
C ASP A 201 -15.07 15.65 11.46
N GLY A 202 -14.96 14.88 10.35
CA GLY A 202 -16.02 14.71 9.37
C GLY A 202 -16.13 15.87 8.38
N ASN A 203 -15.15 16.76 8.33
CA ASN A 203 -15.10 17.84 7.36
C ASN A 203 -14.53 17.35 6.04
N ARG A 204 -15.18 17.72 4.95
CA ARG A 204 -14.71 17.40 3.61
C ARG A 204 -13.89 18.56 3.04
N HIS A 205 -12.71 18.23 2.50
CA HIS A 205 -11.86 19.15 1.76
C HIS A 205 -11.78 18.70 0.30
N VAL A 206 -11.99 19.64 -0.63
CA VAL A 206 -11.95 19.37 -2.07
C VAL A 206 -11.05 20.37 -2.76
N VAL A 207 -10.04 19.86 -3.47
CA VAL A 207 -9.09 20.67 -4.24
C VAL A 207 -9.02 20.15 -5.67
N ALA A 208 -9.24 21.00 -6.65
CA ALA A 208 -8.97 20.68 -8.03
C ALA A 208 -7.55 21.11 -8.39
N THR A 209 -6.84 20.24 -9.11
CA THR A 209 -5.48 20.53 -9.58
C THR A 209 -5.40 20.33 -11.09
N ARG A 210 -4.71 21.20 -11.80
CA ARG A 210 -4.44 21.02 -13.23
C ARG A 210 -3.04 21.49 -13.58
N LYS A 211 -2.43 20.82 -14.53
CA LYS A 211 -1.15 21.26 -15.12
C LYS A 211 -1.43 22.32 -16.16
N ALA A 212 -0.74 23.45 -16.06
CA ALA A 212 -0.84 24.54 -17.05
C ALA A 212 0.57 24.99 -17.46
N PRO A 213 0.78 25.29 -18.75
CA PRO A 213 2.04 25.85 -19.22
C PRO A 213 2.21 27.28 -18.71
N ARG A 214 3.39 27.61 -18.17
CA ARG A 214 3.81 28.97 -17.82
C ARG A 214 5.17 29.22 -18.45
N GLY A 215 5.16 29.76 -19.64
CA GLY A 215 6.35 29.89 -20.45
C GLY A 215 6.93 28.51 -20.81
N ARG A 216 8.20 28.25 -20.42
CA ARG A 216 8.87 26.96 -20.64
C ARG A 216 8.66 25.95 -19.51
N ARG A 217 7.93 26.31 -18.46
CA ARG A 217 7.65 25.44 -17.30
C ARG A 217 6.21 25.02 -17.27
N ILE A 218 5.94 23.88 -16.64
CA ILE A 218 4.59 23.42 -16.33
C ILE A 218 4.36 23.71 -14.84
N GLU A 219 3.33 24.49 -14.53
CA GLU A 219 2.92 24.73 -13.15
C GLU A 219 1.67 23.93 -12.81
N THR A 220 1.54 23.55 -11.54
CA THR A 220 0.31 22.96 -11.02
C THR A 220 -0.52 24.09 -10.43
N ILE A 221 -1.62 24.42 -11.11
CA ILE A 221 -2.64 25.34 -10.59
C ILE A 221 -3.51 24.54 -9.63
N ARG A 222 -3.75 25.11 -8.45
CA ARG A 222 -4.64 24.58 -7.42
C ARG A 222 -5.84 25.50 -7.29
N GLU A 223 -7.03 24.92 -7.25
CA GLU A 223 -8.30 25.61 -6.98
C GLU A 223 -8.92 24.93 -5.76
N VAL A 224 -9.07 25.68 -4.68
CA VAL A 224 -9.79 25.20 -3.48
C VAL A 224 -11.29 25.30 -3.77
N ILE A 225 -11.94 24.14 -3.76
CA ILE A 225 -13.37 24.02 -4.03
C ILE A 225 -14.16 24.05 -2.72
N GLU A 226 -13.63 23.36 -1.71
CA GLU A 226 -14.24 23.21 -0.39
C GLU A 226 -13.11 23.05 0.63
N ALA A 227 -13.08 23.94 1.62
CA ALA A 227 -12.13 23.89 2.72
C ALA A 227 -12.78 24.51 3.96
N PRO A 228 -13.43 23.71 4.81
CA PRO A 228 -14.04 24.20 6.06
C PRO A 228 -12.99 24.75 7.03
N THR A 229 -11.77 24.20 6.97
CA THR A 229 -10.58 24.65 7.70
C THR A 229 -9.43 24.82 6.72
N GLU A 230 -8.37 25.56 7.11
CA GLU A 230 -7.18 25.77 6.28
C GLU A 230 -6.48 24.44 5.97
N ASP A 231 -6.27 23.62 7.01
CA ASP A 231 -5.68 22.29 6.91
C ASP A 231 -6.70 21.19 7.17
N VAL A 232 -6.41 20.01 6.62
CA VAL A 232 -7.03 18.74 6.99
C VAL A 232 -6.54 18.37 8.38
N VAL A 233 -7.46 18.01 9.28
CA VAL A 233 -7.15 17.52 10.62
C VAL A 233 -7.31 16.02 10.65
N GLN A 234 -6.23 15.28 10.90
CA GLN A 234 -6.26 13.83 11.08
C GLN A 234 -5.81 13.48 12.50
N ARG A 235 -6.40 12.40 13.03
CA ARG A 235 -6.01 11.87 14.35
C ARG A 235 -5.62 10.41 14.21
N ALA A 236 -4.55 10.07 14.89
CA ALA A 236 -4.07 8.71 15.02
C ALA A 236 -3.40 8.56 16.37
N ASP A 237 -3.67 7.45 17.07
CA ASP A 237 -3.02 7.11 18.32
C ASP A 237 -3.07 8.23 19.39
N GLY A 238 -4.19 8.97 19.44
CA GLY A 238 -4.39 10.10 20.35
C GLY A 238 -3.70 11.41 19.93
N HIS A 239 -2.95 11.42 18.83
CA HIS A 239 -2.23 12.61 18.34
C HIS A 239 -2.97 13.27 17.16
N GLU A 240 -2.83 14.60 17.07
CA GLU A 240 -3.43 15.40 16.00
C GLU A 240 -2.36 15.83 14.98
N PHE A 241 -2.67 15.63 13.71
CA PHE A 241 -1.85 15.98 12.56
C PHE A 241 -2.60 16.97 11.67
N ARG A 242 -1.91 18.04 11.21
CA ARG A 242 -2.47 19.07 10.35
C ARG A 242 -1.64 19.23 9.09
N PHE A 243 -2.28 19.15 7.93
CA PHE A 243 -1.59 19.24 6.64
C PHE A 243 -2.54 19.61 5.51
N PRO A 244 -2.02 20.17 4.40
CA PRO A 244 -2.86 20.47 3.23
C PRO A 244 -3.53 19.22 2.64
N ALA A 245 -4.74 19.35 2.11
CA ALA A 245 -5.49 18.25 1.49
C ALA A 245 -4.72 17.50 0.37
N THR A 246 -3.72 18.16 -0.23
CA THR A 246 -2.85 17.58 -1.26
C THR A 246 -1.68 16.76 -0.71
N ALA A 247 -1.39 16.83 0.60
CA ALA A 247 -0.34 16.04 1.24
C ALA A 247 -0.77 14.56 1.36
N PHE A 248 0.21 13.69 1.59
CA PHE A 248 -0.05 12.28 1.83
C PHE A 248 -0.60 12.05 3.24
N TRP A 249 -1.49 11.11 3.36
CA TRP A 249 -1.95 10.47 4.59
C TRP A 249 -2.50 9.10 4.25
N GLN A 250 -2.51 8.18 5.21
CA GLN A 250 -3.07 6.85 5.02
C GLN A 250 -4.52 6.91 4.56
N ALA A 251 -4.86 6.09 3.55
CA ALA A 251 -6.17 6.20 2.89
C ALA A 251 -7.30 5.53 3.67
N HIS A 252 -6.97 4.50 4.45
CA HIS A 252 -7.92 3.79 5.27
C HIS A 252 -8.10 4.50 6.62
N VAL A 253 -9.35 4.71 7.04
CA VAL A 253 -9.67 5.43 8.28
C VAL A 253 -9.03 4.81 9.53
N GLY A 254 -8.94 3.48 9.61
CA GLY A 254 -8.37 2.77 10.77
C GLY A 254 -6.89 2.38 10.62
N ALA A 255 -6.28 2.53 9.44
CA ALA A 255 -4.90 2.06 9.25
C ALA A 255 -3.86 2.81 10.07
N PRO A 256 -3.94 4.15 10.26
CA PRO A 256 -2.98 4.86 11.09
C PRO A 256 -2.86 4.28 12.51
N ASP A 257 -3.99 3.99 13.16
CA ASP A 257 -4.01 3.44 14.52
C ASP A 257 -3.44 2.01 14.56
N VAL A 258 -3.76 1.18 13.55
CA VAL A 258 -3.19 -0.18 13.45
C VAL A 258 -1.68 -0.13 13.29
N TYR A 259 -1.17 0.72 12.40
CA TYR A 259 0.27 0.82 12.15
C TYR A 259 1.03 1.34 13.36
N THR A 260 0.52 2.37 14.03
CA THR A 260 1.16 2.93 15.23
C THR A 260 1.11 1.97 16.41
N SER A 261 0.01 1.20 16.56
CA SER A 261 -0.11 0.17 17.58
C SER A 261 0.92 -0.95 17.37
N LEU A 262 1.05 -1.47 16.14
CA LEU A 262 2.06 -2.48 15.80
C LEU A 262 3.48 -1.93 15.98
N ALA A 263 3.73 -0.68 15.59
CA ALA A 263 5.02 -0.04 15.79
C ALA A 263 5.37 0.04 17.27
N ARG A 264 4.43 0.47 18.11
CA ARG A 264 4.65 0.56 19.57
C ARG A 264 4.91 -0.81 20.19
N GLU A 265 4.09 -1.81 19.85
CA GLU A 265 4.20 -3.17 20.36
C GLU A 265 5.54 -3.82 19.98
N TRP A 266 5.87 -3.78 18.68
CA TRP A 266 7.05 -4.50 18.18
C TRP A 266 8.37 -3.80 18.45
N LEU A 267 8.37 -2.47 18.59
CA LEU A 267 9.58 -1.71 18.90
C LEU A 267 9.84 -1.63 20.40
N ALA A 268 8.85 -1.94 21.26
CA ALA A 268 9.05 -1.96 22.69
C ALA A 268 10.16 -2.97 23.05
N VAL A 269 11.12 -2.52 23.84
CA VAL A 269 12.18 -3.38 24.38
C VAL A 269 11.60 -4.18 25.56
N GLU A 270 11.59 -5.50 25.49
CA GLU A 270 11.20 -6.31 26.64
C GLU A 270 12.14 -6.06 27.83
N ALA A 271 11.56 -5.92 29.02
CA ALA A 271 12.32 -5.75 30.24
C ALA A 271 13.17 -7.01 30.48
N GLY A 272 14.43 -6.98 30.11
CA GLY A 272 15.39 -8.10 30.21
C GLY A 272 16.31 -8.24 29.00
N GLU A 273 15.97 -7.68 27.85
CA GLU A 273 16.83 -7.69 26.66
C GLU A 273 17.81 -6.50 26.59
N SER A 274 17.83 -5.64 27.58
CA SER A 274 18.86 -4.62 27.72
C SER A 274 20.20 -5.33 27.81
N SER A 275 20.92 -5.45 26.68
CA SER A 275 22.33 -5.83 26.73
C SER A 275 23.03 -4.87 27.67
N ALA A 276 23.96 -5.38 28.46
CA ALA A 276 24.77 -4.65 29.43
C ALA A 276 25.70 -3.57 28.82
N ALA A 277 25.21 -2.85 27.81
CA ALA A 277 25.85 -1.76 27.12
C ALA A 277 25.28 -0.44 27.67
N ASP A 278 26.03 0.09 28.63
CA ASP A 278 26.00 1.47 29.08
C ASP A 278 24.70 1.95 29.77
N GLU A 279 24.56 1.62 31.06
CA GLU A 279 23.60 2.24 31.98
C GLU A 279 23.74 3.79 32.09
N SER A 280 24.66 4.39 31.32
CA SER A 280 24.93 5.81 31.30
C SER A 280 24.25 6.58 30.13
N ALA A 281 23.64 5.91 29.16
CA ALA A 281 22.99 6.58 28.04
C ALA A 281 21.63 7.15 28.47
N VAL A 282 21.60 8.45 28.79
CA VAL A 282 20.38 9.19 29.15
C VAL A 282 19.53 9.50 27.91
N ASP A 283 20.13 9.49 26.71
CA ASP A 283 19.50 9.90 25.45
C ASP A 283 19.66 8.83 24.37
N ALA A 284 18.56 8.51 23.69
CA ALA A 284 18.53 7.61 22.54
C ALA A 284 18.22 8.38 21.25
N VAL A 285 18.62 7.82 20.12
CA VAL A 285 18.32 8.37 18.79
C VAL A 285 17.45 7.38 18.03
N ALA A 286 16.41 7.91 17.38
CA ALA A 286 15.55 7.13 16.49
C ALA A 286 15.38 7.81 15.13
N TRP A 287 15.16 7.02 14.09
CA TRP A 287 14.90 7.54 12.75
C TRP A 287 13.50 7.17 12.27
N ASP A 288 12.77 8.16 11.76
CA ASP A 288 11.51 8.04 11.03
C ASP A 288 11.76 8.40 9.56
N LEU A 289 12.09 7.40 8.76
CA LEU A 289 12.48 7.58 7.35
C LEU A 289 11.28 7.42 6.43
N TYR A 290 11.14 8.36 5.47
CA TYR A 290 9.93 8.55 4.66
C TYR A 290 8.71 8.90 5.54
N GLY A 291 8.96 9.62 6.65
CA GLY A 291 8.02 9.80 7.76
C GLY A 291 6.80 10.67 7.45
N GLY A 292 6.76 11.34 6.28
CA GLY A 292 5.64 12.23 5.92
C GLY A 292 5.46 13.34 6.94
N VAL A 293 4.31 13.35 7.62
CA VAL A 293 4.01 14.32 8.68
C VAL A 293 4.36 13.81 10.09
N GLY A 294 5.08 12.68 10.18
CA GLY A 294 5.58 12.14 11.46
C GLY A 294 4.60 11.19 12.17
N LEU A 295 3.82 10.41 11.42
CA LEU A 295 2.85 9.46 11.99
C LEU A 295 3.47 8.53 13.05
N PHE A 296 4.69 8.05 12.81
CA PHE A 296 5.36 7.09 13.69
C PHE A 296 6.19 7.73 14.80
N VAL A 297 6.36 9.06 14.80
CA VAL A 297 7.20 9.76 15.78
C VAL A 297 6.83 9.45 17.24
N PRO A 298 5.54 9.49 17.66
CA PRO A 298 5.18 9.16 19.03
C PRO A 298 5.55 7.73 19.43
N ALA A 299 5.09 6.74 18.64
CA ALA A 299 5.35 5.34 18.92
C ALA A 299 6.86 5.03 18.95
N LEU A 300 7.61 5.61 18.02
CA LEU A 300 9.06 5.45 17.90
C LEU A 300 9.80 6.08 19.08
N ALA A 301 9.42 7.31 19.49
CA ALA A 301 10.03 8.01 20.61
C ALA A 301 9.80 7.26 21.94
N GLU A 302 8.56 6.81 22.17
CA GLU A 302 8.17 6.10 23.39
C GLU A 302 8.82 4.71 23.50
N ALA A 303 8.84 3.96 22.38
CA ALA A 303 9.43 2.62 22.35
C ALA A 303 10.97 2.61 22.43
N THR A 304 11.63 3.70 22.05
CA THR A 304 13.10 3.79 22.03
C THR A 304 13.66 4.40 23.32
N ALA A 305 12.83 5.14 24.09
CA ALA A 305 13.28 5.86 25.26
C ALA A 305 13.90 4.90 26.30
N PRO A 306 15.15 5.12 26.75
CA PRO A 306 15.72 4.39 27.85
C PRO A 306 15.00 4.73 29.16
N GLN A 307 15.11 3.88 30.17
CA GLN A 307 14.45 4.09 31.46
C GLN A 307 14.90 5.42 32.10
N GLY A 308 13.96 6.38 32.20
CA GLY A 308 14.24 7.72 32.72
C GLY A 308 15.00 8.65 31.76
N GLY A 309 15.21 8.22 30.51
CA GLY A 309 15.89 8.96 29.46
C GLY A 309 14.92 9.57 28.43
N HIS A 310 15.49 10.07 27.36
CA HIS A 310 14.80 10.82 26.32
C HIS A 310 15.21 10.29 24.96
N THR A 311 14.35 10.44 23.96
CA THR A 311 14.61 10.04 22.57
C THR A 311 14.56 11.25 21.66
N THR A 312 15.62 11.50 20.91
CA THR A 312 15.64 12.44 19.79
C THR A 312 15.28 11.71 18.51
N VAL A 313 14.20 12.11 17.84
CA VAL A 313 13.74 11.52 16.59
C VAL A 313 14.16 12.38 15.39
N PHE A 314 14.83 11.78 14.41
CA PHE A 314 15.12 12.39 13.12
C PHE A 314 14.09 11.88 12.09
N SER A 315 13.11 12.74 11.74
CA SER A 315 12.10 12.43 10.72
C SER A 315 12.51 13.03 9.38
N VAL A 316 12.65 12.19 8.37
CA VAL A 316 13.14 12.55 7.03
C VAL A 316 12.11 12.23 5.98
N ASP A 317 11.68 13.22 5.21
CA ASP A 317 10.80 13.05 4.05
C ASP A 317 11.05 14.17 3.03
N TYR A 318 10.96 13.83 1.75
CA TYR A 318 11.13 14.81 0.66
C TYR A 318 9.90 15.73 0.47
N SER A 319 8.77 15.38 1.06
CA SER A 319 7.53 16.16 0.96
C SER A 319 7.65 17.51 1.69
N PRO A 320 7.24 18.63 1.08
CA PRO A 320 7.17 19.91 1.79
C PRO A 320 6.24 19.90 3.02
N ALA A 321 5.26 18.99 3.06
CA ALA A 321 4.35 18.84 4.21
C ALA A 321 5.07 18.31 5.46
N ALA A 322 6.20 17.61 5.30
CA ALA A 322 7.01 17.10 6.41
C ALA A 322 7.68 18.20 7.23
N ALA A 323 7.87 19.41 6.65
CA ALA A 323 8.50 20.53 7.36
C ALA A 323 7.51 21.30 8.26
N ALA A 324 6.22 21.01 8.19
CA ALA A 324 5.21 21.72 8.99
C ALA A 324 5.21 21.20 10.43
N ALA A 325 5.30 22.11 11.41
CA ALA A 325 5.16 21.75 12.81
C ALA A 325 3.80 21.09 13.06
N GLN A 326 3.81 19.93 13.70
CA GLN A 326 2.61 19.17 14.02
C GLN A 326 2.22 19.42 15.49
N PRO A 327 0.98 19.89 15.76
CA PRO A 327 0.53 20.14 17.12
C PRO A 327 0.63 18.89 18.03
N GLY A 328 0.29 17.72 17.49
CA GLY A 328 0.33 16.44 18.20
C GLY A 328 1.74 15.97 18.55
N LEU A 329 2.78 16.58 17.97
CA LEU A 329 4.18 16.20 18.18
C LEU A 329 4.95 17.18 19.08
N ALA A 330 4.29 18.20 19.61
CA ALA A 330 4.94 19.27 20.40
C ALA A 330 5.61 18.78 21.70
N ALA A 331 5.22 17.61 22.20
CA ALA A 331 5.81 17.00 23.39
C ALA A 331 7.07 16.15 23.10
N TYR A 332 7.38 15.92 21.84
CA TYR A 332 8.48 15.06 21.41
C TYR A 332 9.65 15.91 20.89
N ASP A 333 10.88 15.43 21.13
CA ASP A 333 12.07 16.03 20.51
C ASP A 333 12.25 15.45 19.10
N VAL A 334 11.74 16.19 18.10
CA VAL A 334 11.76 15.73 16.72
C VAL A 334 12.43 16.76 15.80
N HIS A 335 13.37 16.29 15.00
CA HIS A 335 14.08 17.04 13.97
C HIS A 335 13.58 16.65 12.59
N PHE A 336 12.72 17.49 12.01
CA PHE A 336 12.23 17.29 10.64
C PHE A 336 13.26 17.73 9.60
N ARG A 337 13.49 16.89 8.60
CA ARG A 337 14.36 17.18 7.46
C ARG A 337 13.62 16.95 6.14
N THR A 338 13.57 17.99 5.30
CA THR A 338 12.98 17.93 3.96
C THR A 338 14.07 17.56 2.94
N ASP A 339 14.58 16.34 3.06
CA ASP A 339 15.66 15.78 2.25
C ASP A 339 15.24 14.43 1.65
N LYS A 340 15.99 13.95 0.67
CA LYS A 340 15.87 12.57 0.21
C LYS A 340 16.60 11.64 1.19
N VAL A 341 15.95 10.58 1.63
CA VAL A 341 16.52 9.59 2.56
C VAL A 341 17.85 9.05 2.04
N GLU A 342 17.95 8.76 0.73
CA GLU A 342 19.14 8.24 0.07
C GLU A 342 20.36 9.16 0.19
N GLN A 343 20.15 10.45 0.45
CA GLN A 343 21.22 11.45 0.52
C GLN A 343 21.67 11.73 1.95
N VAL A 344 20.85 11.47 2.94
CA VAL A 344 21.10 11.92 4.32
C VAL A 344 21.20 10.80 5.35
N ALA A 345 20.73 9.60 5.07
CA ALA A 345 20.73 8.50 6.04
C ALA A 345 22.14 8.27 6.66
N SER A 346 23.19 8.27 5.85
CA SER A 346 24.56 8.11 6.33
C SER A 346 25.14 9.29 7.12
N GLN A 347 24.41 10.42 7.19
CA GLN A 347 24.84 11.65 7.87
C GLN A 347 24.12 11.88 9.20
N LEU A 348 23.08 11.09 9.49
CA LEU A 348 22.31 11.19 10.73
C LEU A 348 23.09 10.59 11.89
N PRO A 349 22.87 11.05 13.14
CA PRO A 349 23.41 10.38 14.33
C PRO A 349 22.97 8.92 14.37
N LYS A 350 23.81 8.02 14.89
CA LYS A 350 23.53 6.58 14.95
C LYS A 350 22.22 6.31 15.70
N PRO A 351 21.26 5.58 15.11
CA PRO A 351 19.98 5.28 15.75
C PRO A 351 20.04 4.00 16.55
N THR A 352 19.26 3.95 17.61
CA THR A 352 18.92 2.70 18.31
C THR A 352 17.82 1.96 17.55
N THR A 353 16.83 2.72 17.04
CA THR A 353 15.63 2.20 16.39
C THR A 353 15.34 2.98 15.11
N VAL A 354 14.83 2.30 14.10
CA VAL A 354 14.44 2.91 12.81
C VAL A 354 13.04 2.42 12.41
N VAL A 355 12.21 3.34 11.97
CA VAL A 355 11.01 3.05 11.18
C VAL A 355 11.24 3.58 9.78
N LEU A 356 10.87 2.81 8.75
CA LEU A 356 10.89 3.28 7.36
C LEU A 356 9.63 2.82 6.62
N ASP A 357 8.96 3.76 5.93
CA ASP A 357 7.77 3.54 5.08
C ASP A 357 8.05 4.06 3.66
N PRO A 358 8.90 3.37 2.88
CA PRO A 358 9.33 3.83 1.57
C PRO A 358 8.19 3.79 0.54
N PRO A 359 8.34 4.54 -0.58
CA PRO A 359 7.37 4.50 -1.67
C PRO A 359 7.30 3.11 -2.32
N ARG A 360 6.34 2.90 -3.23
CA ARG A 360 6.12 1.63 -3.96
C ARG A 360 7.37 1.04 -4.63
N THR A 361 8.38 1.84 -4.87
CA THR A 361 9.67 1.37 -5.42
C THR A 361 10.54 0.64 -4.39
N GLY A 362 10.15 0.64 -3.12
CA GLY A 362 10.92 0.16 -1.98
C GLY A 362 12.01 1.15 -1.56
N ALA A 363 12.72 0.84 -0.47
CA ALA A 363 13.86 1.61 0.02
C ALA A 363 15.07 1.47 -0.90
N GLY A 364 15.26 0.26 -1.42
CA GLY A 364 16.39 -0.09 -2.27
C GLY A 364 17.65 -0.44 -1.48
N ARG A 365 18.56 -1.14 -2.15
CA ARG A 365 19.78 -1.73 -1.56
C ARG A 365 20.69 -0.69 -0.88
N ASP A 366 20.83 0.49 -1.47
CA ASP A 366 21.75 1.53 -0.96
C ASP A 366 21.24 2.14 0.36
N VAL A 367 19.94 2.37 0.47
CA VAL A 367 19.32 2.86 1.73
C VAL A 367 19.39 1.79 2.81
N VAL A 368 19.07 0.53 2.47
CA VAL A 368 19.18 -0.59 3.41
C VAL A 368 20.62 -0.71 3.93
N ALA A 369 21.61 -0.65 3.05
CA ALA A 369 23.02 -0.73 3.44
C ALA A 369 23.43 0.44 4.36
N ALA A 370 22.99 1.66 4.06
CA ALA A 370 23.31 2.84 4.89
C ALA A 370 22.67 2.74 6.30
N ILE A 371 21.45 2.22 6.41
CA ILE A 371 20.81 1.99 7.71
C ILE A 371 21.53 0.86 8.46
N ALA A 372 21.86 -0.23 7.78
CA ALA A 372 22.56 -1.37 8.39
C ALA A 372 23.95 -0.99 8.89
N GLU A 373 24.68 -0.10 8.19
CA GLU A 373 25.98 0.45 8.62
C GLU A 373 25.86 1.27 9.92
N ALA A 374 24.72 1.97 10.10
CA ALA A 374 24.43 2.67 11.35
C ALA A 374 24.12 1.73 12.53
N ALA A 375 23.91 0.44 12.24
CA ALA A 375 23.76 -0.67 13.18
C ALA A 375 22.61 -0.49 14.20
N PRO A 376 21.37 -0.15 13.80
CA PRO A 376 20.24 -0.09 14.72
C PRO A 376 19.94 -1.47 15.32
N GLN A 377 19.45 -1.46 16.55
CA GLN A 377 19.03 -2.69 17.24
C GLN A 377 17.71 -3.24 16.68
N ARG A 378 16.80 -2.36 16.24
CA ARG A 378 15.49 -2.70 15.72
C ARG A 378 15.16 -1.82 14.51
N VAL A 379 14.60 -2.44 13.49
CA VAL A 379 14.12 -1.74 12.27
C VAL A 379 12.71 -2.22 11.95
N LEU A 380 11.75 -1.32 11.96
CA LEU A 380 10.40 -1.59 11.43
C LEU A 380 10.36 -1.14 9.96
N HIS A 381 10.36 -2.11 9.05
CA HIS A 381 10.23 -1.86 7.61
C HIS A 381 8.78 -2.08 7.17
N ILE A 382 8.18 -1.04 6.60
CA ILE A 382 6.83 -1.06 6.05
C ILE A 382 6.93 -1.07 4.52
N GLY A 383 6.04 -1.78 3.82
CA GLY A 383 6.06 -1.82 2.37
C GLY A 383 4.70 -2.12 1.77
N CYS A 384 4.28 -1.27 0.82
CA CYS A 384 2.97 -1.36 0.16
C CYS A 384 2.97 -2.18 -1.15
N ASP A 385 4.12 -2.69 -1.57
CA ASP A 385 4.25 -3.59 -2.72
C ASP A 385 5.07 -4.82 -2.32
N PRO A 386 4.48 -6.03 -2.34
CA PRO A 386 5.15 -7.23 -1.82
C PRO A 386 6.38 -7.65 -2.61
N ALA A 387 6.51 -7.29 -3.89
CA ALA A 387 7.67 -7.65 -4.69
C ALA A 387 8.87 -6.75 -4.36
N THR A 388 8.66 -5.44 -4.23
CA THR A 388 9.72 -4.50 -3.82
C THR A 388 10.09 -4.69 -2.36
N PHE A 389 9.12 -4.97 -1.49
CA PHE A 389 9.36 -5.34 -0.10
C PHE A 389 10.24 -6.60 -0.01
N ALA A 390 9.91 -7.68 -0.73
CA ALA A 390 10.71 -8.90 -0.72
C ALA A 390 12.16 -8.67 -1.23
N ARG A 391 12.34 -7.79 -2.21
CA ARG A 391 13.69 -7.38 -2.66
C ARG A 391 14.47 -6.65 -1.56
N ASP A 392 13.80 -5.76 -0.81
CA ASP A 392 14.42 -5.04 0.29
C ASP A 392 14.74 -5.98 1.47
N ILE A 393 13.89 -6.99 1.75
CA ILE A 393 14.16 -8.06 2.72
C ILE A 393 15.40 -8.88 2.32
N ALA A 394 15.60 -9.16 1.02
CA ALA A 394 16.84 -9.79 0.57
C ALA A 394 18.08 -8.94 0.92
N ALA A 395 18.00 -7.62 0.71
CA ALA A 395 19.09 -6.70 1.06
C ALA A 395 19.32 -6.63 2.57
N TRP A 396 18.27 -6.67 3.40
CA TRP A 396 18.39 -6.76 4.85
C TRP A 396 19.09 -8.06 5.29
N SER A 397 18.71 -9.20 4.72
CA SER A 397 19.36 -10.49 5.02
C SER A 397 20.84 -10.48 4.66
N GLU A 398 21.19 -9.93 3.49
CA GLU A 398 22.58 -9.75 3.06
C GLU A 398 23.37 -8.80 3.98
N SER A 399 22.69 -7.86 4.63
CA SER A 399 23.26 -6.90 5.57
C SER A 399 23.31 -7.43 7.03
N GLY A 400 22.97 -8.72 7.25
CA GLY A 400 23.06 -9.36 8.56
C GLY A 400 21.86 -9.12 9.49
N TYR A 401 20.70 -8.74 8.93
CA TYR A 401 19.44 -8.64 9.66
C TYR A 401 18.52 -9.81 9.33
N ARG A 402 17.64 -10.16 10.28
CA ARG A 402 16.61 -11.18 10.11
C ARG A 402 15.24 -10.64 10.53
N ILE A 403 14.20 -11.23 10.01
CA ILE A 403 12.82 -10.93 10.42
C ILE A 403 12.57 -11.56 11.81
N LEU A 404 12.07 -10.77 12.75
CA LEU A 404 11.57 -11.20 14.04
C LEU A 404 10.05 -11.34 14.03
N HIS A 405 9.34 -10.32 13.52
CA HIS A 405 7.89 -10.32 13.33
C HIS A 405 7.54 -9.94 11.90
N LEU A 406 6.46 -10.51 11.38
CA LEU A 406 6.00 -10.26 10.01
C LEU A 406 4.47 -10.22 9.97
N ALA A 407 3.91 -9.11 9.51
CA ALA A 407 2.47 -8.98 9.29
C ALA A 407 2.15 -8.59 7.85
N MET A 408 1.04 -9.11 7.36
CA MET A 408 0.30 -8.61 6.20
C MET A 408 -0.93 -7.87 6.73
N VAL A 409 -1.00 -6.55 6.47
CA VAL A 409 -2.10 -5.71 6.93
C VAL A 409 -3.03 -5.40 5.76
N ASN A 410 -4.27 -5.89 5.83
CA ASN A 410 -5.29 -5.64 4.84
C ASN A 410 -5.87 -4.23 5.00
N ALA A 411 -5.07 -3.21 4.69
CA ALA A 411 -5.46 -1.81 4.76
C ALA A 411 -6.17 -1.29 3.50
N PHE A 412 -6.34 -2.15 2.49
CA PHE A 412 -7.03 -1.81 1.24
C PHE A 412 -8.04 -2.90 0.86
N PRO A 413 -9.06 -3.15 1.70
CA PRO A 413 -10.08 -4.16 1.42
C PRO A 413 -10.76 -3.96 0.06
N GLY A 414 -11.06 -5.05 -0.64
CA GLY A 414 -11.64 -5.04 -1.99
C GLY A 414 -10.63 -4.73 -3.10
N THR A 415 -9.32 -4.72 -2.78
CA THR A 415 -8.22 -4.54 -3.75
C THR A 415 -7.11 -5.56 -3.52
N HIS A 416 -6.24 -5.75 -4.53
CA HIS A 416 -5.04 -6.60 -4.37
C HIS A 416 -3.95 -5.98 -3.48
N HIS A 417 -4.07 -4.70 -3.15
CA HIS A 417 -3.09 -3.98 -2.34
C HIS A 417 -3.19 -4.38 -0.86
N PHE A 418 -2.07 -4.37 -0.20
CA PHE A 418 -1.93 -4.52 1.26
C PHE A 418 -0.63 -3.88 1.71
N GLU A 419 -0.51 -3.64 3.01
CA GLU A 419 0.76 -3.25 3.61
C GLU A 419 1.42 -4.47 4.25
N THR A 420 2.74 -4.46 4.25
CA THR A 420 3.56 -5.46 4.92
C THR A 420 4.41 -4.77 5.95
N LEU A 421 4.43 -5.28 7.17
CA LEU A 421 5.30 -4.80 8.24
C LEU A 421 6.25 -5.92 8.65
N ALA A 422 7.54 -5.62 8.72
CA ALA A 422 8.53 -6.53 9.28
C ALA A 422 9.35 -5.83 10.36
N LEU A 423 9.39 -6.42 11.55
CA LEU A 423 10.40 -6.07 12.53
C LEU A 423 11.68 -6.87 12.23
N LEU A 424 12.76 -6.14 12.03
CA LEU A 424 14.07 -6.67 11.71
C LEU A 424 15.03 -6.42 12.87
N VAL A 425 15.84 -7.43 13.18
CA VAL A 425 16.88 -7.38 14.21
C VAL A 425 18.20 -7.95 13.67
N PRO A 426 19.37 -7.57 14.21
CA PRO A 426 20.63 -8.19 13.85
C PRO A 426 20.59 -9.72 14.03
N ALA A 427 21.10 -10.47 13.05
CA ALA A 427 21.04 -11.94 13.07
C ALA A 427 21.83 -12.58 14.23
N ALA A 428 22.84 -11.88 14.75
CA ALA A 428 23.69 -12.34 15.86
C ALA A 428 23.05 -12.20 17.27
N GLN A 429 21.86 -11.58 17.38
CA GLN A 429 21.19 -11.35 18.67
C GLN A 429 20.33 -12.54 19.18
N VAL A 430 20.45 -13.72 18.55
CA VAL A 430 19.74 -14.91 19.03
C VAL A 430 20.74 -16.00 19.34
N ALA A 431 21.22 -15.98 20.57
CA ALA A 431 21.87 -17.11 21.20
C ALA A 431 21.00 -17.61 22.36
#